data_65afb459e77a55199d606a2eadc87caa
#
_entry.id   65afb459e77a55199d606a2eadc87caa
#
_cell.length_a   1.000
_cell.length_b   1.000
_cell.length_c   1.000
_cell.angle_alpha   90.00
_cell.angle_beta   90.00
_cell.angle_gamma   90.00
#
_symmetry.space_group_name_H-M   'P 1'
#
loop_
_entity.id
_entity.type
_entity.pdbx_description
1 polymer ?
#
loop_
_entity_poly.entity_id
_entity_poly.type
_entity_poly.pdbx_seq_one_letter_code
_entity_poly.pdbx_strand_id
1 'polypeptide(L)'
;PAGSHVYGYTPFTIDIRKFLQIGDNEIQVIVHTDDDPNGRWYSGAGMYRGVNLLSAPAFHIVHDGIFVYTDHITNGDAFCKAEITVVNDLAKATGDAEGFLKLTVSKKDTKEVVATRYQKISLPAGTSQVVPQAFVIENAELWDTENPYLYEVKAQLSLTSTGNVHMSLDNRQDLMAQTDYEDEITTRFGVRTITADAKNGLLLNGKS
;
A
#
# COMPACT_ATOMS: atom_id res chain seq x y z
N PRO A 1 6.79 -19.64 19.12
CA PRO A 1 7.15 -19.04 17.84
C PRO A 1 6.17 -17.92 17.48
N ALA A 2 6.69 -16.83 16.93
CA ALA A 2 5.87 -15.69 16.49
C ALA A 2 5.18 -15.97 15.17
N GLY A 3 5.82 -16.75 14.28
CA GLY A 3 5.29 -17.15 12.98
C GLY A 3 6.24 -18.08 12.26
N SER A 4 5.85 -18.51 11.07
CA SER A 4 6.66 -19.32 10.15
C SER A 4 6.29 -18.99 8.71
N HIS A 5 7.21 -19.24 7.78
CA HIS A 5 7.02 -19.07 6.35
C HIS A 5 7.73 -20.21 5.60
N VAL A 6 7.05 -20.82 4.65
CA VAL A 6 7.54 -22.06 4.01
C VAL A 6 8.28 -21.84 2.70
N TYR A 7 8.14 -20.68 2.06
CA TYR A 7 8.75 -20.41 0.76
C TYR A 7 9.80 -19.30 0.82
N GLY A 8 11.07 -19.67 0.75
CA GLY A 8 12.22 -18.78 1.00
C GLY A 8 12.41 -17.63 0.01
N TYR A 9 11.69 -17.59 -1.12
CA TYR A 9 11.87 -16.57 -2.16
C TYR A 9 10.84 -15.43 -2.11
N THR A 10 9.78 -15.56 -1.31
CA THR A 10 8.78 -14.52 -1.15
C THR A 10 8.99 -13.74 0.15
N PRO A 11 8.70 -12.42 0.16
CA PRO A 11 8.65 -11.65 1.40
C PRO A 11 7.48 -12.12 2.27
N PHE A 12 7.61 -11.96 3.57
CA PHE A 12 6.55 -12.23 4.53
C PHE A 12 6.63 -11.25 5.69
N THR A 13 5.50 -11.05 6.36
CA THR A 13 5.37 -10.17 7.53
C THR A 13 4.80 -10.96 8.71
N ILE A 14 5.33 -10.74 9.89
CA ILE A 14 4.86 -11.36 11.13
C ILE A 14 4.50 -10.27 12.13
N ASP A 15 3.28 -10.30 12.66
CA ASP A 15 2.86 -9.44 13.77
C ASP A 15 3.49 -9.92 15.07
N ILE A 16 4.38 -9.10 15.62
CA ILE A 16 5.11 -9.41 16.86
C ILE A 16 4.56 -8.69 18.09
N ARG A 17 3.52 -7.85 17.95
CA ARG A 17 2.99 -6.98 19.02
C ARG A 17 2.76 -7.71 20.33
N LYS A 18 2.17 -8.91 20.29
CA LYS A 18 1.85 -9.73 21.48
C LYS A 18 3.08 -10.34 22.17
N PHE A 19 4.24 -10.27 21.55
CA PHE A 19 5.49 -10.84 22.10
C PHE A 19 6.43 -9.76 22.63
N LEU A 20 6.16 -8.48 22.30
CA LEU A 20 7.01 -7.37 22.73
C LEU A 20 6.91 -7.12 24.22
N GLN A 21 8.03 -6.78 24.82
CA GLN A 21 8.15 -6.35 26.21
C GLN A 21 8.89 -5.01 26.30
N ILE A 22 8.73 -4.33 27.44
CA ILE A 22 9.49 -3.09 27.71
C ILE A 22 10.97 -3.48 27.91
N GLY A 23 11.86 -2.75 27.22
CA GLY A 23 13.30 -2.99 27.22
C GLY A 23 13.74 -3.81 26.00
N ASP A 24 14.76 -4.63 26.21
CA ASP A 24 15.39 -5.39 25.12
C ASP A 24 14.49 -6.54 24.64
N ASN A 25 14.38 -6.69 23.33
CA ASN A 25 13.68 -7.78 22.67
C ASN A 25 14.64 -8.49 21.72
N GLU A 26 14.68 -9.81 21.78
CA GLU A 26 15.50 -10.64 20.91
C GLU A 26 14.63 -11.37 19.89
N ILE A 27 15.02 -11.31 18.61
CA ILE A 27 14.36 -12.04 17.52
C ILE A 27 15.30 -13.15 17.05
N GLN A 28 14.88 -14.39 17.21
CA GLN A 28 15.59 -15.56 16.70
C GLN A 28 14.89 -16.09 15.45
N VAL A 29 15.66 -16.27 14.37
CA VAL A 29 15.19 -16.87 13.12
C VAL A 29 15.86 -18.24 12.97
N ILE A 30 15.04 -19.28 12.78
CA ILE A 30 15.50 -20.64 12.54
C ILE A 30 15.14 -21.00 11.10
N VAL A 31 16.12 -21.41 10.30
CA VAL A 31 15.94 -21.83 8.91
C VAL A 31 16.16 -23.33 8.84
N HIS A 32 15.14 -24.06 8.39
CA HIS A 32 15.21 -25.51 8.15
C HIS A 32 15.41 -25.75 6.65
N THR A 33 16.49 -26.48 6.31
CA THR A 33 16.83 -26.82 4.91
C THR A 33 17.17 -28.30 4.77
N ASP A 34 16.96 -29.08 5.82
CA ASP A 34 17.48 -30.47 5.93
C ASP A 34 16.51 -31.50 5.35
N ASP A 35 15.23 -31.11 5.14
CA ASP A 35 14.15 -32.07 4.83
C ASP A 35 14.01 -32.42 3.34
N ASP A 36 14.62 -31.63 2.44
CA ASP A 36 14.52 -31.84 1.00
C ASP A 36 15.89 -32.06 0.32
N PRO A 37 16.05 -33.11 -0.50
CA PRO A 37 17.26 -33.30 -1.28
C PRO A 37 17.40 -32.20 -2.35
N ASN A 38 18.36 -31.29 -2.18
CA ASN A 38 18.74 -30.29 -3.16
C ASN A 38 19.43 -30.94 -4.37
N GLY A 39 18.65 -31.25 -5.43
CA GLY A 39 19.12 -32.09 -6.52
C GLY A 39 19.98 -31.42 -7.60
N ARG A 40 20.02 -30.08 -7.70
CA ARG A 40 20.67 -29.42 -8.85
C ARG A 40 21.65 -28.33 -8.56
N TRP A 41 21.53 -27.62 -7.45
CA TRP A 41 22.43 -26.54 -7.06
C TRP A 41 22.68 -26.52 -5.58
N TYR A 42 23.73 -25.76 -5.21
CA TYR A 42 23.98 -25.48 -3.81
C TYR A 42 22.96 -24.45 -3.32
N SER A 43 22.08 -24.86 -2.41
CA SER A 43 21.18 -23.98 -1.70
C SER A 43 21.82 -23.58 -0.38
N GLY A 44 21.98 -22.29 -0.15
CA GLY A 44 22.38 -21.80 1.16
C GLY A 44 21.20 -21.78 2.13
N ALA A 45 21.51 -21.89 3.42
CA ALA A 45 20.56 -21.64 4.50
C ALA A 45 20.81 -20.25 5.12
N GLY A 46 19.76 -19.57 5.55
CA GLY A 46 19.88 -18.30 6.25
C GLY A 46 19.09 -17.15 5.62
N MET A 47 19.25 -15.96 6.20
CA MET A 47 18.64 -14.74 5.71
C MET A 47 19.57 -14.08 4.67
N TYR A 48 19.06 -13.78 3.48
CA TYR A 48 19.84 -13.16 2.40
C TYR A 48 19.26 -11.83 1.93
N ARG A 49 18.08 -11.45 2.41
CA ARG A 49 17.45 -10.14 2.15
C ARG A 49 17.31 -9.33 3.42
N GLY A 50 17.02 -8.05 3.27
CA GLY A 50 16.82 -7.14 4.39
C GLY A 50 15.67 -7.58 5.29
N VAL A 51 15.84 -7.36 6.59
CA VAL A 51 14.79 -7.50 7.60
C VAL A 51 14.44 -6.11 8.10
N ASN A 52 13.16 -5.77 8.07
CA ASN A 52 12.68 -4.47 8.47
C ASN A 52 11.73 -4.61 9.66
N LEU A 53 11.84 -3.71 10.61
CA LEU A 53 10.83 -3.52 11.65
C LEU A 53 9.85 -2.45 11.15
N LEU A 54 8.57 -2.83 11.02
CA LEU A 54 7.50 -1.92 10.65
C LEU A 54 6.76 -1.49 11.92
N SER A 55 6.53 -0.19 12.05
CA SER A 55 5.76 0.40 13.13
C SER A 55 4.75 1.37 12.53
N ALA A 56 3.52 1.28 12.97
CA ALA A 56 2.44 2.17 12.55
C ALA A 56 1.56 2.54 13.75
N PRO A 57 0.84 3.66 13.71
CA PRO A 57 -0.18 3.99 14.70
C PRO A 57 -1.32 2.96 14.66
N ALA A 58 -2.20 2.98 15.66
CA ALA A 58 -3.31 2.03 15.72
C ALA A 58 -4.34 2.23 14.60
N PHE A 59 -4.46 3.44 14.07
CA PHE A 59 -5.25 3.75 12.88
C PHE A 59 -4.28 4.03 11.73
N HIS A 60 -4.16 3.08 10.80
CA HIS A 60 -3.10 3.12 9.79
C HIS A 60 -3.51 2.48 8.46
N ILE A 61 -2.70 2.74 7.44
CA ILE A 61 -2.75 2.05 6.16
C ILE A 61 -1.93 0.76 6.28
N VAL A 62 -2.50 -0.36 5.85
CA VAL A 62 -1.80 -1.66 5.90
C VAL A 62 -0.51 -1.61 5.07
N HIS A 63 0.55 -2.22 5.57
CA HIS A 63 1.77 -2.40 4.79
C HIS A 63 1.47 -3.12 3.48
N ASP A 64 1.98 -2.61 2.35
CA ASP A 64 1.60 -3.02 0.99
C ASP A 64 0.09 -2.92 0.68
N GLY A 65 -0.66 -2.16 1.48
CA GLY A 65 -2.11 -2.00 1.38
C GLY A 65 -2.58 -1.02 0.31
N ILE A 66 -1.74 -0.59 -0.62
CA ILE A 66 -2.12 0.25 -1.76
C ILE A 66 -1.97 -0.55 -3.05
N PHE A 67 -3.09 -0.88 -3.68
CA PHE A 67 -3.13 -1.52 -5.00
C PHE A 67 -3.64 -0.51 -6.04
N VAL A 68 -2.83 -0.23 -7.07
CA VAL A 68 -3.17 0.74 -8.13
C VAL A 68 -3.13 0.07 -9.48
N TYR A 69 -4.13 0.33 -10.31
CA TYR A 69 -4.20 -0.20 -11.67
C TYR A 69 -4.86 0.77 -12.64
N THR A 70 -4.54 0.61 -13.91
CA THR A 70 -5.19 1.32 -15.01
C THR A 70 -6.43 0.53 -15.42
N ASP A 71 -7.60 1.15 -15.34
CA ASP A 71 -8.87 0.55 -15.76
C ASP A 71 -8.97 0.57 -17.30
N HIS A 72 -8.79 1.75 -17.90
CA HIS A 72 -8.72 1.92 -19.34
C HIS A 72 -7.99 3.21 -19.70
N ILE A 73 -7.66 3.34 -21.01
CA ILE A 73 -7.04 4.54 -21.58
C ILE A 73 -7.91 5.00 -22.76
N THR A 74 -8.24 6.30 -22.78
CA THR A 74 -9.03 6.89 -23.84
C THR A 74 -8.46 8.25 -24.23
N ASN A 75 -8.17 8.47 -25.51
CA ASN A 75 -7.63 9.72 -26.05
C ASN A 75 -6.35 10.23 -25.36
N GLY A 76 -5.53 9.33 -24.83
CA GLY A 76 -4.31 9.66 -24.09
C GLY A 76 -4.50 9.80 -22.58
N ASP A 77 -5.73 9.88 -22.09
CA ASP A 77 -6.05 9.97 -20.68
C ASP A 77 -6.18 8.59 -20.07
N ALA A 78 -5.51 8.37 -18.94
CA ALA A 78 -5.57 7.12 -18.19
C ALA A 78 -6.57 7.21 -17.04
N PHE A 79 -7.58 6.36 -17.08
CA PHE A 79 -8.55 6.18 -16.00
C PHE A 79 -8.02 5.09 -15.06
N CYS A 80 -7.67 5.51 -13.87
CA CYS A 80 -7.00 4.65 -12.89
C CYS A 80 -7.88 4.45 -11.65
N LYS A 81 -7.65 3.32 -10.99
CA LYS A 81 -8.26 2.98 -9.71
C LYS A 81 -7.18 2.63 -8.70
N ALA A 82 -7.41 2.99 -7.45
CA ALA A 82 -6.60 2.59 -6.32
C ALA A 82 -7.49 2.00 -5.23
N GLU A 83 -7.03 0.93 -4.61
CA GLU A 83 -7.63 0.31 -3.45
C GLU A 83 -6.68 0.47 -2.28
N ILE A 84 -7.12 1.17 -1.23
CA ILE A 84 -6.30 1.46 -0.05
C ILE A 84 -6.90 0.72 1.14
N THR A 85 -6.14 -0.20 1.72
CA THR A 85 -6.58 -0.95 2.91
C THR A 85 -6.19 -0.20 4.17
N VAL A 86 -7.19 0.20 4.96
CA VAL A 86 -7.03 0.91 6.23
C VAL A 86 -7.48 0.00 7.37
N VAL A 87 -6.77 0.06 8.49
CA VAL A 87 -7.07 -0.72 9.71
C VAL A 87 -7.25 0.23 10.89
N ASN A 88 -8.22 -0.09 11.73
CA ASN A 88 -8.41 0.50 13.05
C ASN A 88 -8.12 -0.56 14.13
N ASP A 89 -6.90 -0.60 14.62
CA ASP A 89 -6.45 -1.45 15.72
C ASP A 89 -6.66 -0.81 17.11
N LEU A 90 -7.39 0.30 17.19
CA LEU A 90 -7.76 0.91 18.47
C LEU A 90 -8.54 -0.08 19.32
N ALA A 91 -8.35 0.02 20.64
CA ALA A 91 -9.13 -0.79 21.57
C ALA A 91 -10.62 -0.43 21.44
N LYS A 92 -11.49 -1.44 21.57
CA LYS A 92 -12.96 -1.23 21.53
C LYS A 92 -13.45 -0.17 22.52
N ALA A 93 -12.76 0.01 23.64
CA ALA A 93 -13.06 1.03 24.62
C ALA A 93 -12.78 2.46 24.12
N THR A 94 -11.91 2.63 23.14
CA THR A 94 -11.59 3.93 22.52
C THR A 94 -12.63 4.31 21.46
N GLY A 95 -13.31 3.32 20.89
CA GLY A 95 -14.41 3.50 19.94
C GLY A 95 -13.97 3.51 18.48
N ASP A 96 -14.91 3.90 17.64
CA ASP A 96 -14.72 3.98 16.19
C ASP A 96 -13.77 5.14 15.84
N ALA A 97 -12.98 4.96 14.80
CA ALA A 97 -12.12 6.00 14.25
C ALA A 97 -12.84 6.70 13.08
N GLU A 98 -12.86 8.02 13.11
CA GLU A 98 -13.24 8.83 11.95
C GLU A 98 -12.01 9.60 11.46
N GLY A 99 -11.85 9.65 10.15
CA GLY A 99 -10.71 10.31 9.55
C GLY A 99 -10.91 10.64 8.09
N PHE A 100 -9.84 11.15 7.48
CA PHE A 100 -9.78 11.43 6.06
C PHE A 100 -8.60 10.70 5.42
N LEU A 101 -8.88 10.10 4.28
CA LEU A 101 -7.87 9.58 3.38
C LEU A 101 -7.64 10.59 2.25
N LYS A 102 -6.41 11.07 2.12
CA LYS A 102 -5.94 11.87 1.00
C LYS A 102 -5.06 11.00 0.11
N LEU A 103 -5.41 10.93 -1.16
CA LEU A 103 -4.60 10.30 -2.19
C LEU A 103 -3.99 11.39 -3.07
N THR A 104 -2.68 11.38 -3.24
CA THR A 104 -1.95 12.26 -4.16
C THR A 104 -1.21 11.42 -5.18
N VAL A 105 -1.43 11.70 -6.46
CA VAL A 105 -0.72 11.06 -7.57
C VAL A 105 0.21 12.07 -8.19
N SER A 106 1.46 11.73 -8.36
CA SER A 106 2.49 12.60 -8.94
C SER A 106 3.38 11.85 -9.93
N LYS A 107 3.94 12.59 -10.87
CA LYS A 107 5.04 12.10 -11.72
C LYS A 107 6.24 11.79 -10.82
N LYS A 108 6.83 10.61 -10.98
CA LYS A 108 7.93 10.17 -10.11
C LYS A 108 9.13 11.13 -10.17
N ASP A 109 9.50 11.58 -11.36
CA ASP A 109 10.75 12.32 -11.58
C ASP A 109 10.61 13.81 -11.23
N THR A 110 9.53 14.45 -11.66
CA THR A 110 9.31 15.89 -11.46
C THR A 110 8.57 16.24 -10.17
N LYS A 111 7.93 15.23 -9.53
CA LYS A 111 7.02 15.41 -8.38
C LYS A 111 5.80 16.30 -8.68
N GLU A 112 5.54 16.58 -9.94
CA GLU A 112 4.34 17.27 -10.38
C GLU A 112 3.10 16.47 -10.00
N VAL A 113 2.17 17.09 -9.27
CA VAL A 113 0.91 16.46 -8.87
C VAL A 113 -0.06 16.46 -10.05
N VAL A 114 -0.50 15.27 -10.43
CA VAL A 114 -1.42 15.06 -11.56
C VAL A 114 -2.85 14.72 -11.11
N ALA A 115 -3.02 14.20 -9.89
CA ALA A 115 -4.35 13.98 -9.33
C ALA A 115 -4.31 14.04 -7.78
N THR A 116 -5.42 14.49 -7.19
CA THR A 116 -5.64 14.44 -5.75
C THR A 116 -7.07 14.02 -5.46
N ARG A 117 -7.27 13.16 -4.45
CA ARG A 117 -8.58 12.72 -3.97
C ARG A 117 -8.64 12.81 -2.45
N TYR A 118 -9.82 13.07 -1.93
CA TYR A 118 -10.11 13.10 -0.50
C TYR A 118 -11.36 12.26 -0.24
N GLN A 119 -11.32 11.47 0.81
CA GLN A 119 -12.47 10.68 1.24
C GLN A 119 -12.54 10.65 2.77
N LYS A 120 -13.71 11.00 3.33
CA LYS A 120 -14.00 10.77 4.74
C LYS A 120 -14.21 9.26 4.93
N ILE A 121 -13.62 8.72 5.99
CA ILE A 121 -13.76 7.32 6.37
C ILE A 121 -14.19 7.23 7.82
N SER A 122 -14.98 6.20 8.12
CA SER A 122 -15.35 5.84 9.48
C SER A 122 -15.15 4.34 9.60
N LEU A 123 -14.37 3.91 10.58
CA LEU A 123 -13.96 2.53 10.72
C LEU A 123 -14.14 2.06 12.16
N PRO A 124 -14.99 1.06 12.40
CA PRO A 124 -15.18 0.49 13.73
C PRO A 124 -13.89 -0.08 14.30
N ALA A 125 -13.76 0.00 15.63
CA ALA A 125 -12.61 -0.52 16.35
C ALA A 125 -12.41 -2.03 16.07
N GLY A 126 -11.17 -2.42 15.79
CA GLY A 126 -10.77 -3.80 15.49
C GLY A 126 -11.20 -4.29 14.11
N THR A 127 -11.45 -3.37 13.16
CA THR A 127 -11.84 -3.73 11.79
C THR A 127 -10.89 -3.15 10.75
N SER A 128 -10.98 -3.66 9.52
CA SER A 128 -10.29 -3.15 8.35
C SER A 128 -11.27 -2.89 7.21
N GLN A 129 -10.93 -1.96 6.34
CA GLN A 129 -11.72 -1.62 5.17
C GLN A 129 -10.83 -1.32 3.97
N VAL A 130 -11.25 -1.77 2.79
CA VAL A 130 -10.70 -1.31 1.52
C VAL A 130 -11.44 -0.03 1.09
N VAL A 131 -10.70 1.05 0.90
CA VAL A 131 -11.21 2.34 0.47
C VAL A 131 -10.87 2.53 -1.02
N PRO A 132 -11.86 2.40 -1.92
CA PRO A 132 -11.62 2.57 -3.35
C PRO A 132 -11.52 4.05 -3.71
N GLN A 133 -10.60 4.37 -4.62
CA GLN A 133 -10.40 5.69 -5.21
C GLN A 133 -10.35 5.57 -6.72
N ALA A 134 -10.93 6.54 -7.43
CA ALA A 134 -10.81 6.65 -8.88
C ALA A 134 -10.23 8.02 -9.26
N PHE A 135 -9.31 8.04 -10.21
CA PHE A 135 -8.69 9.27 -10.69
C PHE A 135 -8.32 9.16 -12.17
N VAL A 136 -8.09 10.30 -12.79
CA VAL A 136 -7.67 10.39 -14.20
C VAL A 136 -6.31 11.07 -14.22
N ILE A 137 -5.42 10.56 -15.07
CA ILE A 137 -4.16 11.20 -15.44
C ILE A 137 -4.32 11.66 -16.88
N GLU A 138 -4.42 12.96 -17.08
CA GLU A 138 -4.53 13.57 -18.40
C GLU A 138 -3.22 13.44 -19.17
N ASN A 139 -3.29 13.09 -20.45
CA ASN A 139 -2.13 12.87 -21.31
C ASN A 139 -1.06 11.99 -20.64
N ALA A 140 -1.47 10.82 -20.15
CA ALA A 140 -0.62 9.95 -19.36
C ALA A 140 0.55 9.39 -20.17
N GLU A 141 1.75 9.44 -19.58
CA GLU A 141 2.89 8.69 -20.10
C GLU A 141 2.75 7.22 -19.73
N LEU A 142 2.81 6.36 -20.74
CA LEU A 142 2.62 4.92 -20.55
C LEU A 142 3.93 4.25 -20.14
N TRP A 143 3.79 3.26 -19.28
CA TRP A 143 4.86 2.34 -18.95
C TRP A 143 4.93 1.25 -20.03
N ASP A 144 6.10 1.05 -20.60
CA ASP A 144 6.42 -0.14 -21.40
C ASP A 144 7.88 -0.56 -21.13
N THR A 145 8.36 -1.58 -21.86
CA THR A 145 9.71 -2.13 -21.67
C THR A 145 10.81 -1.20 -22.17
N GLU A 146 10.52 -0.32 -23.11
CA GLU A 146 11.46 0.67 -23.66
C GLU A 146 11.43 1.98 -22.85
N ASN A 147 10.23 2.36 -22.36
CA ASN A 147 10.02 3.53 -21.51
C ASN A 147 9.31 3.13 -20.21
N PRO A 148 10.02 2.68 -19.18
CA PRO A 148 9.44 2.24 -17.92
C PRO A 148 9.03 3.42 -17.03
N TYR A 149 8.17 4.30 -17.56
CA TYR A 149 7.72 5.50 -16.85
C TYR A 149 6.84 5.19 -15.66
N LEU A 150 7.11 5.85 -14.53
CA LEU A 150 6.42 5.59 -13.26
C LEU A 150 5.79 6.84 -12.68
N TYR A 151 4.64 6.64 -12.07
CA TYR A 151 3.98 7.57 -11.17
C TYR A 151 4.14 7.11 -9.72
N GLU A 152 4.06 8.05 -8.79
CA GLU A 152 3.98 7.77 -7.35
C GLU A 152 2.56 8.04 -6.87
N VAL A 153 2.05 7.15 -6.04
CA VAL A 153 0.81 7.31 -5.30
C VAL A 153 1.13 7.37 -3.83
N LYS A 154 0.80 8.49 -3.23
CA LYS A 154 0.92 8.75 -1.81
C LYS A 154 -0.47 8.73 -1.19
N ALA A 155 -0.69 7.84 -0.24
CA ALA A 155 -1.87 7.81 0.60
C ALA A 155 -1.51 8.35 1.98
N GLN A 156 -2.28 9.31 2.46
CA GLN A 156 -2.10 9.99 3.76
C GLN A 156 -3.40 9.85 4.55
N LEU A 157 -3.29 9.39 5.79
CA LEU A 157 -4.40 9.14 6.66
C LEU A 157 -4.36 10.11 7.84
N SER A 158 -5.45 10.84 8.09
CA SER A 158 -5.61 11.69 9.26
C SER A 158 -6.77 11.21 10.11
N LEU A 159 -6.60 11.25 11.42
CA LEU A 159 -7.63 10.93 12.41
C LEU A 159 -8.34 12.22 12.81
N THR A 160 -9.67 12.26 12.74
CA THR A 160 -10.49 13.41 13.14
C THR A 160 -11.31 13.14 14.39
N SER A 161 -11.54 11.89 14.73
CA SER A 161 -12.31 11.50 15.90
C SER A 161 -11.89 10.12 16.39
N THR A 162 -11.76 9.98 17.69
CA THR A 162 -11.69 8.72 18.42
C THR A 162 -12.79 8.74 19.49
N GLY A 163 -13.97 8.22 19.18
CA GLY A 163 -15.08 8.14 20.12
C GLY A 163 -15.52 9.50 20.69
N ASN A 164 -14.83 9.99 21.71
CA ASN A 164 -15.21 11.21 22.45
C ASN A 164 -14.42 12.47 22.06
N VAL A 165 -13.46 12.38 21.15
CA VAL A 165 -12.62 13.52 20.72
C VAL A 165 -12.89 13.79 19.25
N HIS A 166 -13.53 14.91 18.95
CA HIS A 166 -13.79 15.35 17.59
C HIS A 166 -12.81 16.46 17.19
N MET A 167 -12.07 16.24 16.11
CA MET A 167 -11.37 17.28 15.36
C MET A 167 -12.20 17.60 14.12
N SER A 168 -12.64 18.84 13.96
CA SER A 168 -13.47 19.23 12.83
C SER A 168 -12.61 19.60 11.63
N LEU A 169 -12.64 18.77 10.60
CA LEU A 169 -12.09 19.07 9.27
C LEU A 169 -13.23 18.91 8.24
N ASP A 170 -14.29 19.71 8.41
CA ASP A 170 -15.53 19.50 7.66
C ASP A 170 -15.51 20.12 6.26
N ASN A 171 -14.56 21.01 5.99
CA ASN A 171 -14.50 21.65 4.70
C ASN A 171 -13.23 21.27 3.90
N ARG A 172 -13.31 21.39 2.58
CA ARG A 172 -12.23 21.01 1.67
C ARG A 172 -10.96 21.84 1.87
N GLN A 173 -11.09 23.11 2.31
CA GLN A 173 -9.94 23.98 2.54
C GLN A 173 -9.14 23.51 3.76
N ASP A 174 -9.82 23.10 4.83
CA ASP A 174 -9.18 22.54 6.02
C ASP A 174 -8.45 21.22 5.68
N LEU A 175 -9.07 20.37 4.86
CA LEU A 175 -8.42 19.14 4.39
C LEU A 175 -7.18 19.40 3.53
N MET A 176 -7.23 20.42 2.69
CA MET A 176 -6.06 20.81 1.86
C MET A 176 -4.93 21.43 2.69
N ALA A 177 -5.26 22.10 3.78
CA ALA A 177 -4.30 22.69 4.71
C ALA A 177 -3.73 21.68 5.71
N GLN A 178 -4.33 20.50 5.81
CA GLN A 178 -3.85 19.43 6.69
C GLN A 178 -2.42 19.02 6.33
N THR A 179 -1.51 19.17 7.28
CA THR A 179 -0.09 18.80 7.14
C THR A 179 0.31 17.66 8.07
N ASP A 180 -0.44 17.45 9.15
CA ASP A 180 -0.19 16.39 10.11
C ASP A 180 -1.08 15.18 9.78
N TYR A 181 -0.44 14.06 9.50
CA TYR A 181 -1.08 12.80 9.19
C TYR A 181 -0.68 11.75 10.21
N GLU A 182 -1.62 10.89 10.58
CA GLU A 182 -1.35 9.75 11.46
C GLU A 182 -0.44 8.74 10.77
N ASP A 183 -0.67 8.51 9.48
CA ASP A 183 0.08 7.55 8.69
C ASP A 183 0.20 7.98 7.23
N GLU A 184 1.31 7.60 6.60
CA GLU A 184 1.59 7.90 5.20
C GLU A 184 2.32 6.74 4.54
N ILE A 185 1.80 6.27 3.41
CA ILE A 185 2.45 5.26 2.57
C ILE A 185 2.54 5.77 1.14
N THR A 186 3.69 5.51 0.50
CA THR A 186 3.92 5.81 -0.92
C THR A 186 4.23 4.53 -1.67
N THR A 187 3.58 4.33 -2.81
CA THR A 187 3.88 3.27 -3.76
C THR A 187 4.07 3.81 -5.16
N ARG A 188 4.55 2.98 -6.07
CA ARG A 188 4.77 3.34 -7.48
C ARG A 188 3.96 2.45 -8.38
N PHE A 189 3.49 3.01 -9.50
CA PHE A 189 2.84 2.24 -10.54
C PHE A 189 3.17 2.80 -11.92
N GLY A 190 3.06 1.93 -12.95
CA GLY A 190 3.15 2.32 -14.35
C GLY A 190 1.76 2.28 -14.99
N VAL A 191 1.39 3.33 -15.69
CA VAL A 191 0.14 3.36 -16.48
C VAL A 191 0.31 2.45 -17.67
N ARG A 192 -0.43 1.35 -17.72
CA ARG A 192 -0.37 0.37 -18.80
C ARG A 192 -1.67 -0.41 -18.92
N THR A 193 -1.92 -0.94 -20.10
CA THR A 193 -2.96 -1.94 -20.33
C THR A 193 -2.33 -3.25 -20.74
N ILE A 194 -2.86 -4.35 -20.20
CA ILE A 194 -2.47 -5.72 -20.58
C ILE A 194 -3.74 -6.41 -21.04
N THR A 195 -3.74 -6.85 -22.30
CA THR A 195 -4.88 -7.57 -22.89
C THR A 195 -4.41 -8.87 -23.50
N ALA A 196 -5.28 -9.87 -23.49
CA ALA A 196 -5.05 -11.15 -24.16
C ALA A 196 -5.96 -11.25 -25.39
N ASP A 197 -5.37 -11.54 -26.52
CA ASP A 197 -6.06 -11.71 -27.80
C ASP A 197 -5.74 -13.08 -28.38
N ALA A 198 -6.76 -13.83 -28.82
CA ALA A 198 -6.59 -15.19 -29.34
C ALA A 198 -5.69 -15.27 -30.58
N LYS A 199 -5.61 -14.19 -31.37
CA LYS A 199 -4.82 -14.11 -32.61
C LYS A 199 -3.42 -13.54 -32.36
N ASN A 200 -3.33 -12.51 -31.51
CA ASN A 200 -2.11 -11.73 -31.31
C ASN A 200 -1.38 -12.05 -29.99
N GLY A 201 -1.96 -12.91 -29.14
CA GLY A 201 -1.38 -13.29 -27.87
C GLY A 201 -1.55 -12.20 -26.79
N LEU A 202 -0.52 -12.04 -25.96
CA LEU A 202 -0.49 -11.04 -24.89
C LEU A 202 -0.04 -9.69 -25.48
N LEU A 203 -0.83 -8.64 -25.22
CA LEU A 203 -0.55 -7.29 -25.71
C LEU A 203 -0.30 -6.34 -24.53
N LEU A 204 0.79 -5.60 -24.60
CA LEU A 204 1.10 -4.48 -23.71
C LEU A 204 0.78 -3.16 -24.44
N ASN A 205 -0.13 -2.37 -23.90
CA ASN A 205 -0.59 -1.11 -24.53
C ASN A 205 -1.03 -1.30 -25.99
N GLY A 206 -1.66 -2.45 -26.29
CA GLY A 206 -2.11 -2.81 -27.61
C GLY A 206 -1.01 -3.31 -28.58
N LYS A 207 0.25 -3.46 -28.11
CA LYS A 207 1.38 -3.98 -28.90
C LYS A 207 1.76 -5.39 -28.43
N SER A 208 2.11 -6.27 -29.38
CA SER A 208 2.63 -7.63 -29.12
C SER A 208 4.13 -7.61 -28.84
#